data_1b51ba75962ed8b4ab44278f66110d49
#
_entry.id   1b51ba75962ed8b4ab44278f66110d49
#
_cell.length_a   1.000
_cell.length_b   1.000
_cell.length_c   1.000
_cell.angle_alpha   90.00
_cell.angle_beta   90.00
_cell.angle_gamma   90.00
#
_symmetry.space_group_name_H-M   'P 1'
#
loop_
_entity.id
_entity.type
_entity.pdbx_description
1 polymer ?
#
loop_
_entity_poly.entity_id
_entity_poly.type
_entity_poly.pdbx_seq_one_letter_code
_entity_poly.pdbx_strand_id
1 'polypeptide(L)'
;QLVFANASRPISAKELKEEGIPLMELVALGCPVAELAEADIKPRELQAQGFKPAQMREGGYTVAVLKESSFSVRELISAGYSVLELREGGFGPWDLWQGGCSVRELWQGEGGVALQELKRLGVPLPELKKAGFCAADLLPAGFDLVQMRSAGFTVKELKAAGVAAKALSEAAFTLQELQAGGFDSQALKEAGFTVAALKKAGFKVKLLRHVFSASEFRQEGFEARELRVGATFGCAELWNAGYTPATLYAAGYTPRELRELGLGPAELRLAGLPAEALEALGFGAKVLREVGVSVRELRGTGFQPDELRSAGYSALQLRELGLTAKELKEGGFGEAEVRKAGVPGWELRKAGW
;
A
#
# COMPACT_ATOMS: atom_id res chain seq x y z
N GLN A 1 -37.40 17.13 -74.79
CA GLN A 1 -36.80 16.25 -75.83
C GLN A 1 -35.93 17.01 -76.89
N LEU A 2 -35.69 18.29 -76.75
CA LEU A 2 -35.03 19.07 -77.85
C LEU A 2 -33.59 19.56 -77.58
N VAL A 3 -32.97 19.18 -76.47
CA VAL A 3 -31.62 19.74 -76.14
C VAL A 3 -30.48 18.73 -76.33
N PHE A 4 -30.72 17.47 -76.69
CA PHE A 4 -29.65 16.45 -76.73
C PHE A 4 -29.17 16.05 -78.11
N ALA A 5 -29.55 16.78 -79.19
CA ALA A 5 -29.29 16.30 -80.55
C ALA A 5 -27.99 16.81 -81.21
N ASN A 6 -27.22 17.76 -80.70
CA ASN A 6 -26.06 18.32 -81.45
C ASN A 6 -24.90 18.86 -80.61
N ALA A 7 -24.57 18.28 -79.47
CA ALA A 7 -23.36 18.69 -78.75
C ALA A 7 -22.36 17.51 -78.66
N SER A 8 -21.17 17.70 -79.17
CA SER A 8 -20.03 16.76 -79.14
C SER A 8 -19.46 16.52 -77.73
N ARG A 9 -20.09 17.05 -76.70
CA ARG A 9 -19.81 16.79 -75.30
C ARG A 9 -21.15 16.84 -74.48
N PRO A 10 -21.28 16.09 -73.39
CA PRO A 10 -22.43 16.19 -72.50
C PRO A 10 -22.47 17.59 -71.92
N ILE A 11 -23.67 18.25 -71.85
CA ILE A 11 -23.90 19.55 -71.24
C ILE A 11 -23.76 19.36 -69.72
N SER A 12 -22.92 20.18 -69.05
CA SER A 12 -22.67 20.07 -67.63
C SER A 12 -23.86 20.58 -66.82
N ALA A 13 -24.01 20.09 -65.55
CA ALA A 13 -25.05 20.57 -64.63
C ALA A 13 -24.93 22.08 -64.38
N LYS A 14 -23.72 22.66 -64.49
CA LYS A 14 -23.45 24.09 -64.38
C LYS A 14 -24.09 24.87 -65.55
N GLU A 15 -23.87 24.45 -66.76
CA GLU A 15 -24.45 25.07 -67.97
C GLU A 15 -25.99 25.02 -67.95
N LEU A 16 -26.54 23.88 -67.52
CA LEU A 16 -28.02 23.73 -67.38
C LEU A 16 -28.59 24.63 -66.28
N LYS A 17 -27.86 24.83 -65.18
CA LYS A 17 -28.28 25.77 -64.12
C LYS A 17 -28.24 27.24 -64.60
N GLU A 18 -27.22 27.61 -65.38
CA GLU A 18 -27.10 28.94 -65.97
C GLU A 18 -28.22 29.25 -66.98
N GLU A 19 -28.73 28.24 -67.66
CA GLU A 19 -29.93 28.32 -68.51
C GLU A 19 -31.24 28.37 -67.71
N GLY A 20 -31.17 28.31 -66.37
CA GLY A 20 -32.34 28.48 -65.51
C GLY A 20 -33.07 27.16 -65.22
N ILE A 21 -32.52 26.02 -65.48
CA ILE A 21 -33.11 24.72 -65.16
C ILE A 21 -33.11 24.49 -63.63
N PRO A 22 -34.25 24.27 -63.02
CA PRO A 22 -34.33 24.11 -61.57
C PRO A 22 -33.68 22.83 -61.09
N LEU A 23 -33.17 22.80 -59.85
CA LEU A 23 -32.47 21.66 -59.26
C LEU A 23 -33.25 20.32 -59.36
N MET A 24 -34.57 20.37 -59.17
CA MET A 24 -35.43 19.20 -59.31
C MET A 24 -35.32 18.51 -60.68
N GLU A 25 -35.23 19.30 -61.75
CA GLU A 25 -35.06 18.81 -63.11
C GLU A 25 -33.65 18.29 -63.36
N LEU A 26 -32.60 18.95 -62.82
CA LEU A 26 -31.22 18.47 -62.85
C LEU A 26 -31.07 17.11 -62.15
N VAL A 27 -31.73 16.91 -61.06
CA VAL A 27 -31.78 15.62 -60.35
C VAL A 27 -32.55 14.59 -61.15
N ALA A 28 -33.68 14.96 -61.75
CA ALA A 28 -34.49 14.07 -62.63
C ALA A 28 -33.72 13.66 -63.91
N LEU A 29 -32.86 14.55 -64.43
CA LEU A 29 -31.98 14.24 -65.54
C LEU A 29 -30.79 13.31 -65.16
N GLY A 30 -30.63 12.99 -63.86
CA GLY A 30 -29.59 12.11 -63.39
C GLY A 30 -28.20 12.74 -63.27
N CYS A 31 -28.11 14.07 -63.16
CA CYS A 31 -26.83 14.74 -62.99
C CYS A 31 -26.10 14.20 -61.74
N PRO A 32 -24.82 13.77 -61.87
CA PRO A 32 -24.05 13.28 -60.74
C PRO A 32 -23.88 14.34 -59.66
N VAL A 33 -23.85 13.96 -58.38
CA VAL A 33 -23.68 14.88 -57.26
C VAL A 33 -22.36 15.71 -57.38
N ALA A 34 -21.32 15.15 -58.01
CA ALA A 34 -20.10 15.85 -58.30
C ALA A 34 -20.31 17.06 -59.25
N GLU A 35 -21.07 16.90 -60.33
CA GLU A 35 -21.43 17.98 -61.23
C GLU A 35 -22.32 19.01 -60.57
N LEU A 36 -23.23 18.60 -59.69
CA LEU A 36 -24.07 19.51 -58.90
C LEU A 36 -23.20 20.33 -57.90
N ALA A 37 -22.12 19.77 -57.38
CA ALA A 37 -21.16 20.48 -56.56
C ALA A 37 -20.36 21.51 -57.37
N GLU A 38 -19.93 21.18 -58.56
CA GLU A 38 -19.24 22.09 -59.52
C GLU A 38 -20.19 23.23 -59.99
N ALA A 39 -21.47 22.94 -60.05
CA ALA A 39 -22.51 23.95 -60.33
C ALA A 39 -22.89 24.84 -59.14
N ASP A 40 -22.14 24.74 -58.02
CA ASP A 40 -22.36 25.54 -56.79
C ASP A 40 -23.78 25.38 -56.25
N ILE A 41 -24.31 24.14 -56.30
CA ILE A 41 -25.58 23.79 -55.61
C ILE A 41 -25.30 23.64 -54.14
N LYS A 42 -26.08 24.30 -53.30
CA LYS A 42 -25.85 24.23 -51.83
C LYS A 42 -26.30 22.87 -51.27
N PRO A 43 -25.54 22.31 -50.30
CA PRO A 43 -25.89 21.04 -49.69
C PRO A 43 -27.31 20.96 -49.11
N ARG A 44 -27.84 22.07 -48.60
CA ARG A 44 -29.22 22.13 -48.11
C ARG A 44 -30.27 21.95 -49.20
N GLU A 45 -29.99 22.43 -50.39
CA GLU A 45 -30.88 22.26 -51.53
C GLU A 45 -30.95 20.79 -51.96
N LEU A 46 -29.76 20.11 -51.95
CA LEU A 46 -29.64 18.69 -52.19
C LEU A 46 -30.33 17.85 -51.09
N GLN A 47 -30.19 18.28 -49.83
CA GLN A 47 -30.85 17.62 -48.70
C GLN A 47 -32.39 17.70 -48.85
N ALA A 48 -32.90 18.84 -49.32
CA ALA A 48 -34.32 19.00 -49.59
C ALA A 48 -34.84 18.09 -50.73
N GLN A 49 -33.95 17.68 -51.64
CA GLN A 49 -34.22 16.66 -52.68
C GLN A 49 -33.92 15.24 -52.20
N GLY A 50 -33.64 14.99 -50.94
CA GLY A 50 -33.45 13.68 -50.32
C GLY A 50 -32.02 13.13 -50.40
N PHE A 51 -31.06 13.89 -50.86
CA PHE A 51 -29.66 13.44 -50.82
C PHE A 51 -29.11 13.39 -49.41
N LYS A 52 -28.39 12.30 -49.12
CA LYS A 52 -27.75 12.08 -47.82
C LYS A 52 -26.33 12.65 -47.80
N PRO A 53 -25.75 13.03 -46.64
CA PRO A 53 -24.38 13.52 -46.50
C PRO A 53 -23.32 12.57 -47.10
N ALA A 54 -23.57 11.26 -47.12
CA ALA A 54 -22.68 10.28 -47.75
C ALA A 54 -22.57 10.48 -49.28
N GLN A 55 -23.69 10.72 -49.92
CA GLN A 55 -23.74 11.00 -51.38
C GLN A 55 -23.08 12.35 -51.71
N MET A 56 -23.21 13.33 -50.79
CA MET A 56 -22.54 14.62 -50.94
C MET A 56 -21.00 14.46 -50.78
N ARG A 57 -20.56 13.57 -49.90
CA ARG A 57 -19.15 13.22 -49.79
C ARG A 57 -18.59 12.60 -51.05
N GLU A 58 -19.30 11.63 -51.63
CA GLU A 58 -18.94 11.01 -52.92
C GLU A 58 -18.94 12.06 -54.05
N GLY A 59 -19.77 13.05 -54.00
CA GLY A 59 -19.82 14.17 -54.93
C GLY A 59 -18.75 15.26 -54.68
N GLY A 60 -17.88 15.07 -53.66
CA GLY A 60 -16.75 16.00 -53.42
C GLY A 60 -17.09 17.22 -52.54
N TYR A 61 -18.25 17.27 -51.91
CA TYR A 61 -18.53 18.35 -50.95
C TYR A 61 -17.60 18.28 -49.74
N THR A 62 -16.91 19.39 -49.50
CA THR A 62 -16.01 19.50 -48.34
C THR A 62 -16.80 19.69 -47.05
N VAL A 63 -16.17 19.31 -45.93
CA VAL A 63 -16.76 19.50 -44.58
C VAL A 63 -17.07 20.97 -44.30
N ALA A 64 -16.24 21.91 -44.78
CA ALA A 64 -16.46 23.34 -44.58
C ALA A 64 -17.82 23.79 -45.17
N VAL A 65 -18.12 23.41 -46.40
CA VAL A 65 -19.37 23.72 -47.10
C VAL A 65 -20.59 23.04 -46.42
N LEU A 66 -20.41 21.80 -45.95
CA LEU A 66 -21.44 21.09 -45.19
C LEU A 66 -21.71 21.69 -43.82
N LYS A 67 -20.66 22.20 -43.14
CA LYS A 67 -20.79 22.94 -41.87
C LYS A 67 -21.56 24.23 -42.04
N GLU A 68 -21.27 25.04 -43.08
CA GLU A 68 -22.01 26.23 -43.41
C GLU A 68 -23.49 25.94 -43.68
N SER A 69 -23.75 24.75 -44.23
CA SER A 69 -25.10 24.21 -44.46
C SER A 69 -25.73 23.59 -43.19
N SER A 70 -25.11 23.78 -42.01
CA SER A 70 -25.59 23.35 -40.68
C SER A 70 -25.72 21.84 -40.49
N PHE A 71 -24.92 21.05 -41.21
CA PHE A 71 -24.79 19.63 -40.90
C PHE A 71 -24.02 19.41 -39.59
N SER A 72 -24.56 18.53 -38.77
CA SER A 72 -23.92 18.20 -37.48
C SER A 72 -22.73 17.25 -37.67
N VAL A 73 -21.77 17.30 -36.75
CA VAL A 73 -20.64 16.37 -36.71
C VAL A 73 -21.11 14.90 -36.75
N ARG A 74 -22.19 14.56 -36.05
CA ARG A 74 -22.72 13.21 -36.01
C ARG A 74 -23.21 12.72 -37.41
N GLU A 75 -23.86 13.60 -38.15
CA GLU A 75 -24.32 13.28 -39.53
C GLU A 75 -23.10 13.08 -40.43
N LEU A 76 -22.08 13.93 -40.29
CA LEU A 76 -20.88 13.82 -41.13
C LEU A 76 -20.01 12.61 -40.76
N ILE A 77 -19.91 12.22 -39.49
CA ILE A 77 -19.29 10.94 -39.09
C ILE A 77 -20.06 9.76 -39.71
N SER A 78 -21.40 9.79 -39.65
CA SER A 78 -22.23 8.75 -40.24
C SER A 78 -22.09 8.66 -41.78
N ALA A 79 -21.70 9.76 -42.41
CA ALA A 79 -21.38 9.85 -43.83
C ALA A 79 -19.95 9.40 -44.17
N GLY A 80 -19.15 9.05 -43.12
CA GLY A 80 -17.79 8.52 -43.29
C GLY A 80 -16.69 9.58 -43.32
N TYR A 81 -16.96 10.85 -43.00
CA TYR A 81 -15.92 11.85 -42.87
C TYR A 81 -15.05 11.54 -41.65
N SER A 82 -13.74 11.61 -41.83
CA SER A 82 -12.75 11.42 -40.77
C SER A 82 -12.70 12.59 -39.80
N VAL A 83 -12.17 12.36 -38.61
CA VAL A 83 -11.93 13.43 -37.61
C VAL A 83 -11.01 14.52 -38.17
N LEU A 84 -10.03 14.13 -39.02
CA LEU A 84 -9.13 15.07 -39.68
C LEU A 84 -9.90 16.01 -40.62
N GLU A 85 -10.70 15.44 -41.53
CA GLU A 85 -11.54 16.23 -42.47
C GLU A 85 -12.50 17.16 -41.71
N LEU A 86 -13.10 16.70 -40.60
CA LEU A 86 -13.98 17.50 -39.76
C LEU A 86 -13.24 18.69 -39.12
N ARG A 87 -12.01 18.49 -38.69
CA ARG A 87 -11.18 19.58 -38.13
C ARG A 87 -10.74 20.58 -39.19
N GLU A 88 -10.29 20.09 -40.35
CA GLU A 88 -9.94 20.94 -41.50
C GLU A 88 -11.14 21.76 -41.96
N GLY A 89 -12.33 21.19 -41.88
CA GLY A 89 -13.61 21.87 -42.13
C GLY A 89 -14.04 22.82 -41.02
N GLY A 90 -13.18 22.99 -39.97
CA GLY A 90 -13.37 24.03 -38.95
C GLY A 90 -14.20 23.61 -37.74
N PHE A 91 -14.55 22.33 -37.56
CA PHE A 91 -15.16 21.89 -36.32
C PHE A 91 -14.12 21.88 -35.18
N GLY A 92 -14.49 22.50 -34.03
CA GLY A 92 -13.64 22.53 -32.86
C GLY A 92 -13.64 21.20 -32.09
N PRO A 93 -12.64 20.99 -31.19
CA PRO A 93 -12.56 19.77 -30.38
C PRO A 93 -13.81 19.51 -29.55
N TRP A 94 -14.49 20.54 -29.09
CA TRP A 94 -15.78 20.44 -28.38
C TRP A 94 -16.87 19.86 -29.25
N ASP A 95 -17.03 20.41 -30.46
CA ASP A 95 -18.06 19.97 -31.40
C ASP A 95 -17.86 18.52 -31.79
N LEU A 96 -16.60 18.14 -32.02
CA LEU A 96 -16.21 16.76 -32.36
C LEU A 96 -16.54 15.79 -31.23
N TRP A 97 -16.21 16.15 -29.99
CA TRP A 97 -16.52 15.30 -28.83
C TRP A 97 -18.03 15.17 -28.61
N GLN A 98 -18.77 16.28 -28.66
CA GLN A 98 -20.25 16.29 -28.55
C GLN A 98 -20.90 15.54 -29.71
N GLY A 99 -20.28 15.56 -30.89
CA GLY A 99 -20.74 14.84 -32.09
C GLY A 99 -20.52 13.33 -32.02
N GLY A 100 -19.78 12.84 -31.00
CA GLY A 100 -19.58 11.41 -30.76
C GLY A 100 -18.23 10.87 -31.21
N CYS A 101 -17.26 11.73 -31.59
CA CYS A 101 -15.89 11.29 -31.77
C CYS A 101 -15.31 10.76 -30.44
N SER A 102 -14.67 9.61 -30.46
CA SER A 102 -14.03 9.07 -29.27
C SER A 102 -12.80 9.92 -28.88
N VAL A 103 -12.49 9.96 -27.59
CA VAL A 103 -11.27 10.64 -27.07
C VAL A 103 -10.02 10.15 -27.77
N ARG A 104 -9.97 8.85 -28.10
CA ARG A 104 -8.85 8.25 -28.81
C ARG A 104 -8.65 8.81 -30.22
N GLU A 105 -9.74 8.96 -30.98
CA GLU A 105 -9.71 9.56 -32.31
C GLU A 105 -9.30 11.03 -32.26
N LEU A 106 -9.77 11.78 -31.23
CA LEU A 106 -9.38 13.16 -31.06
C LEU A 106 -7.90 13.32 -30.73
N TRP A 107 -7.30 12.38 -30.00
CA TRP A 107 -5.92 12.45 -29.54
C TRP A 107 -4.93 11.87 -30.53
N GLN A 108 -5.24 10.73 -31.19
CA GLN A 108 -4.31 9.98 -32.04
C GLN A 108 -4.24 10.48 -33.50
N GLY A 109 -5.15 11.34 -33.93
CA GLY A 109 -5.15 11.89 -35.29
C GLY A 109 -4.05 12.91 -35.53
N GLU A 110 -3.69 13.15 -36.81
CA GLU A 110 -2.82 14.26 -37.20
C GLU A 110 -3.38 15.58 -36.64
N GLY A 111 -2.51 16.32 -35.94
CA GLY A 111 -2.92 17.51 -35.21
C GLY A 111 -3.76 17.24 -33.95
N GLY A 112 -3.59 16.08 -33.30
CA GLY A 112 -4.37 15.61 -32.15
C GLY A 112 -4.59 16.67 -31.06
N VAL A 113 -5.75 16.60 -30.39
CA VAL A 113 -6.12 17.51 -29.32
C VAL A 113 -5.22 17.25 -28.10
N ALA A 114 -4.55 18.29 -27.61
CA ALA A 114 -3.67 18.18 -26.46
C ALA A 114 -4.48 17.76 -25.20
N LEU A 115 -3.83 17.00 -24.30
CA LEU A 115 -4.48 16.51 -23.07
C LEU A 115 -5.03 17.64 -22.19
N GLN A 116 -4.32 18.78 -22.11
CA GLN A 116 -4.79 19.97 -21.41
C GLN A 116 -6.11 20.53 -21.99
N GLU A 117 -6.24 20.48 -23.33
CA GLU A 117 -7.45 20.91 -24.02
C GLU A 117 -8.61 19.93 -23.72
N LEU A 118 -8.36 18.62 -23.77
CA LEU A 118 -9.35 17.61 -23.38
C LEU A 118 -9.85 17.82 -21.94
N LYS A 119 -8.94 18.19 -21.04
CA LYS A 119 -9.29 18.55 -19.65
C LYS A 119 -10.17 19.80 -19.60
N ARG A 120 -9.82 20.86 -20.35
CA ARG A 120 -10.62 22.11 -20.41
C ARG A 120 -12.01 21.88 -20.98
N LEU A 121 -12.14 20.96 -21.92
CA LEU A 121 -13.42 20.51 -22.48
C LEU A 121 -14.24 19.69 -21.48
N GLY A 122 -13.72 19.38 -20.30
CA GLY A 122 -14.43 18.62 -19.30
C GLY A 122 -14.57 17.13 -19.62
N VAL A 123 -13.70 16.59 -20.47
CA VAL A 123 -13.72 15.15 -20.78
C VAL A 123 -13.50 14.34 -19.50
N PRO A 124 -14.41 13.43 -19.16
CA PRO A 124 -14.31 12.66 -17.91
C PRO A 124 -13.06 11.77 -17.88
N LEU A 125 -12.39 11.71 -16.73
CA LEU A 125 -11.20 10.85 -16.53
C LEU A 125 -11.41 9.37 -16.92
N PRO A 126 -12.56 8.74 -16.67
CA PRO A 126 -12.80 7.37 -17.13
C PRO A 126 -12.70 7.23 -18.66
N GLU A 127 -13.13 8.24 -19.42
CA GLU A 127 -13.03 8.23 -20.88
C GLU A 127 -11.58 8.43 -21.34
N LEU A 128 -10.81 9.30 -20.67
CA LEU A 128 -9.36 9.44 -20.90
C LEU A 128 -8.64 8.12 -20.63
N LYS A 129 -8.97 7.43 -19.52
CA LYS A 129 -8.41 6.11 -19.20
C LYS A 129 -8.75 5.06 -20.26
N LYS A 130 -9.99 5.00 -20.75
CA LYS A 130 -10.42 4.11 -21.84
C LYS A 130 -9.69 4.42 -23.15
N ALA A 131 -9.38 5.69 -23.41
CA ALA A 131 -8.63 6.11 -24.58
C ALA A 131 -7.16 5.66 -24.54
N GLY A 132 -6.67 5.24 -23.36
CA GLY A 132 -5.31 4.72 -23.17
C GLY A 132 -4.37 5.67 -22.44
N PHE A 133 -4.85 6.81 -21.93
CA PHE A 133 -4.01 7.68 -21.11
C PHE A 133 -3.65 6.99 -19.79
N CYS A 134 -2.37 6.93 -19.51
CA CYS A 134 -1.85 6.37 -18.26
C CYS A 134 -1.74 7.45 -17.16
N ALA A 135 -1.51 7.02 -15.93
CA ALA A 135 -1.36 7.95 -14.81
C ALA A 135 -0.18 8.93 -15.00
N ALA A 136 0.89 8.47 -15.67
CA ALA A 136 2.06 9.32 -15.96
C ALA A 136 1.74 10.46 -16.92
N ASP A 137 0.77 10.28 -17.80
CA ASP A 137 0.30 11.32 -18.72
C ASP A 137 -0.59 12.34 -18.02
N LEU A 138 -1.47 11.85 -17.13
CA LEU A 138 -2.54 12.63 -16.51
C LEU A 138 -2.06 13.50 -15.33
N LEU A 139 -1.07 13.03 -14.56
CA LEU A 139 -0.52 13.78 -13.43
C LEU A 139 0.08 15.14 -13.85
N PRO A 140 0.96 15.21 -14.89
CA PRO A 140 1.49 16.48 -15.37
C PRO A 140 0.42 17.41 -15.96
N ALA A 141 -0.70 16.84 -16.44
CA ALA A 141 -1.85 17.61 -16.92
C ALA A 141 -2.71 18.19 -15.77
N GLY A 142 -2.29 17.92 -14.50
CA GLY A 142 -2.90 18.49 -13.31
C GLY A 142 -4.17 17.79 -12.84
N PHE A 143 -4.38 16.53 -13.19
CA PHE A 143 -5.39 15.69 -12.54
C PHE A 143 -4.89 15.25 -11.18
N ASP A 144 -5.72 15.34 -10.15
CA ASP A 144 -5.36 14.95 -8.80
C ASP A 144 -5.62 13.45 -8.53
N LEU A 145 -4.99 12.93 -7.48
CA LEU A 145 -5.07 11.52 -7.12
C LEU A 145 -6.46 11.07 -6.67
N VAL A 146 -7.28 11.98 -6.11
CA VAL A 146 -8.67 11.69 -5.69
C VAL A 146 -9.54 11.48 -6.92
N GLN A 147 -9.39 12.35 -7.93
CA GLN A 147 -10.06 12.21 -9.21
C GLN A 147 -9.63 10.92 -9.91
N MET A 148 -8.33 10.60 -9.90
CA MET A 148 -7.81 9.36 -10.49
C MET A 148 -8.36 8.12 -9.79
N ARG A 149 -8.44 8.14 -8.46
CA ARG A 149 -9.07 7.07 -7.69
C ARG A 149 -10.53 6.88 -8.09
N SER A 150 -11.28 7.98 -8.18
CA SER A 150 -12.70 7.95 -8.60
C SER A 150 -12.88 7.43 -10.03
N ALA A 151 -11.89 7.65 -10.89
CA ALA A 151 -11.85 7.12 -12.25
C ALA A 151 -11.35 5.67 -12.35
N GLY A 152 -11.10 5.03 -11.20
CA GLY A 152 -10.70 3.62 -11.12
C GLY A 152 -9.22 3.35 -11.43
N PHE A 153 -8.34 4.35 -11.30
CA PHE A 153 -6.90 4.07 -11.34
C PHE A 153 -6.48 3.28 -10.10
N THR A 154 -5.78 2.20 -10.35
CA THR A 154 -5.26 1.33 -9.29
C THR A 154 -3.96 1.87 -8.69
N VAL A 155 -3.68 1.50 -7.46
CA VAL A 155 -2.41 1.83 -6.80
C VAL A 155 -1.20 1.38 -7.64
N LYS A 156 -1.30 0.22 -8.31
CA LYS A 156 -0.23 -0.29 -9.18
C LYS A 156 0.06 0.65 -10.35
N GLU A 157 -1.00 1.18 -11.00
CA GLU A 157 -0.86 2.14 -12.11
C GLU A 157 -0.25 3.46 -11.61
N LEU A 158 -0.69 3.94 -10.45
CA LEU A 158 -0.19 5.19 -9.84
C LEU A 158 1.25 5.05 -9.34
N LYS A 159 1.61 3.90 -8.76
CA LYS A 159 3.00 3.59 -8.39
C LYS A 159 3.92 3.53 -9.61
N ALA A 160 3.46 2.93 -10.70
CA ALA A 160 4.21 2.90 -11.96
C ALA A 160 4.44 4.32 -12.54
N ALA A 161 3.56 5.26 -12.25
CA ALA A 161 3.72 6.69 -12.56
C ALA A 161 4.59 7.44 -11.54
N GLY A 162 5.23 6.76 -10.59
CA GLY A 162 6.15 7.36 -9.62
C GLY A 162 5.47 7.97 -8.38
N VAL A 163 4.18 7.72 -8.15
CA VAL A 163 3.48 8.26 -6.98
C VAL A 163 3.90 7.52 -5.72
N ALA A 164 4.33 8.26 -4.69
CA ALA A 164 4.73 7.70 -3.41
C ALA A 164 3.52 7.22 -2.59
N ALA A 165 3.76 6.22 -1.72
CA ALA A 165 2.72 5.67 -0.82
C ALA A 165 2.06 6.74 0.06
N LYS A 166 2.83 7.73 0.52
CA LYS A 166 2.32 8.84 1.34
C LYS A 166 1.25 9.65 0.61
N ALA A 167 1.51 10.06 -0.62
CA ALA A 167 0.56 10.82 -1.43
C ALA A 167 -0.72 10.02 -1.70
N LEU A 168 -0.59 8.70 -1.92
CA LEU A 168 -1.74 7.82 -2.10
C LEU A 168 -2.54 7.66 -0.80
N SER A 169 -1.88 7.56 0.34
CA SER A 169 -2.54 7.53 1.65
C SER A 169 -3.32 8.82 1.91
N GLU A 170 -2.75 9.98 1.59
CA GLU A 170 -3.41 11.29 1.67
C GLU A 170 -4.61 11.41 0.71
N ALA A 171 -4.56 10.73 -0.43
CA ALA A 171 -5.68 10.60 -1.37
C ALA A 171 -6.68 9.50 -0.98
N ALA A 172 -6.63 9.04 0.28
CA ALA A 172 -7.52 8.08 0.90
C ALA A 172 -7.47 6.64 0.33
N PHE A 173 -6.38 6.27 -0.37
CA PHE A 173 -6.14 4.85 -0.66
C PHE A 173 -5.87 4.08 0.62
N THR A 174 -6.50 2.94 0.76
CA THR A 174 -6.38 2.10 1.95
C THR A 174 -5.05 1.35 2.01
N LEU A 175 -4.64 0.95 3.22
CA LEU A 175 -3.43 0.14 3.40
C LEU A 175 -3.47 -1.17 2.58
N GLN A 176 -4.64 -1.80 2.46
CA GLN A 176 -4.81 -3.00 1.65
C GLN A 176 -4.58 -2.72 0.15
N GLU A 177 -5.09 -1.59 -0.36
CA GLU A 177 -4.86 -1.18 -1.75
C GLU A 177 -3.37 -0.88 -1.99
N LEU A 178 -2.71 -0.20 -1.05
CA LEU A 178 -1.27 0.09 -1.11
C LEU A 178 -0.43 -1.20 -1.10
N GLN A 179 -0.78 -2.15 -0.26
CA GLN A 179 -0.14 -3.46 -0.21
C GLN A 179 -0.34 -4.24 -1.52
N ALA A 180 -1.57 -4.29 -2.02
CA ALA A 180 -1.90 -4.93 -3.30
C ALA A 180 -1.18 -4.26 -4.48
N GLY A 181 -0.93 -2.96 -4.40
CA GLY A 181 -0.12 -2.19 -5.35
C GLY A 181 1.37 -2.44 -5.26
N GLY A 182 1.81 -3.24 -4.27
CA GLY A 182 3.19 -3.69 -4.13
C GLY A 182 4.12 -2.69 -3.42
N PHE A 183 3.58 -1.78 -2.59
CA PHE A 183 4.41 -1.00 -1.68
C PHE A 183 4.96 -1.90 -0.57
N ASP A 184 6.24 -1.76 -0.28
CA ASP A 184 6.91 -2.47 0.80
C ASP A 184 6.67 -1.82 2.16
N SER A 185 7.11 -2.49 3.22
CA SER A 185 6.93 -2.01 4.60
C SER A 185 7.66 -0.70 4.87
N GLN A 186 8.77 -0.42 4.17
CA GLN A 186 9.51 0.83 4.33
C GLN A 186 8.70 2.01 3.78
N ALA A 187 8.21 1.91 2.55
CA ALA A 187 7.38 2.94 1.92
C ALA A 187 6.08 3.20 2.70
N LEU A 188 5.50 2.14 3.30
CA LEU A 188 4.30 2.26 4.13
C LEU A 188 4.60 2.93 5.49
N LYS A 189 5.77 2.68 6.09
CA LYS A 189 6.22 3.42 7.28
C LYS A 189 6.40 4.91 6.96
N GLU A 190 7.03 5.24 5.84
CA GLU A 190 7.21 6.62 5.38
C GLU A 190 5.88 7.31 5.09
N ALA A 191 4.87 6.54 4.70
CA ALA A 191 3.49 7.00 4.55
C ALA A 191 2.74 7.19 5.89
N GLY A 192 3.40 6.88 7.04
CA GLY A 192 2.85 7.08 8.37
C GLY A 192 2.07 5.90 8.94
N PHE A 193 2.09 4.73 8.30
CA PHE A 193 1.44 3.55 8.86
C PHE A 193 2.27 2.96 10.01
N THR A 194 1.58 2.65 11.12
CA THR A 194 2.20 2.05 12.31
C THR A 194 2.47 0.56 12.12
N VAL A 195 3.37 0.02 12.94
CA VAL A 195 3.69 -1.42 12.90
C VAL A 195 2.46 -2.29 13.22
N ALA A 196 1.57 -1.83 14.10
CA ALA A 196 0.34 -2.53 14.40
C ALA A 196 -0.64 -2.56 13.21
N ALA A 197 -0.76 -1.45 12.47
CA ALA A 197 -1.55 -1.37 11.25
C ALA A 197 -1.02 -2.33 10.18
N LEU A 198 0.30 -2.37 9.97
CA LEU A 198 0.93 -3.28 9.01
C LEU A 198 0.75 -4.76 9.41
N LYS A 199 0.89 -5.10 10.68
CA LYS A 199 0.59 -6.45 11.18
C LYS A 199 -0.86 -6.85 10.90
N LYS A 200 -1.82 -5.96 11.19
CA LYS A 200 -3.25 -6.18 10.91
C LYS A 200 -3.53 -6.37 9.42
N ALA A 201 -2.77 -5.71 8.55
CA ALA A 201 -2.82 -5.89 7.11
C ALA A 201 -2.14 -7.18 6.61
N GLY A 202 -1.56 -7.98 7.52
CA GLY A 202 -0.96 -9.28 7.18
C GLY A 202 0.55 -9.28 6.95
N PHE A 203 1.24 -8.17 7.21
CA PHE A 203 2.70 -8.18 7.18
C PHE A 203 3.27 -9.02 8.33
N LYS A 204 4.25 -9.87 8.01
CA LYS A 204 4.91 -10.70 9.02
C LYS A 204 5.81 -9.84 9.92
N VAL A 205 5.68 -10.00 11.23
CA VAL A 205 6.46 -9.25 12.23
C VAL A 205 7.98 -9.36 11.97
N LYS A 206 8.44 -10.52 11.51
CA LYS A 206 9.84 -10.75 11.13
C LYS A 206 10.34 -9.78 10.05
N LEU A 207 9.50 -9.43 9.07
CA LEU A 207 9.86 -8.48 8.02
C LEU A 207 9.84 -7.03 8.55
N LEU A 208 8.90 -6.73 9.44
CA LEU A 208 8.75 -5.41 10.04
C LEU A 208 9.93 -5.03 10.94
N ARG A 209 10.66 -6.00 11.50
CA ARG A 209 11.88 -5.76 12.29
C ARG A 209 12.94 -4.93 11.55
N HIS A 210 13.06 -5.10 10.24
CA HIS A 210 14.06 -4.37 9.44
C HIS A 210 13.69 -2.91 9.21
N VAL A 211 12.44 -2.56 9.49
CA VAL A 211 11.87 -1.24 9.23
C VAL A 211 11.56 -0.50 10.53
N PHE A 212 11.07 -1.21 11.53
CA PHE A 212 10.68 -0.65 12.83
C PHE A 212 11.63 -1.08 13.93
N SER A 213 11.94 -0.15 14.84
CA SER A 213 12.72 -0.40 16.03
C SER A 213 11.92 -1.15 17.10
N ALA A 214 12.62 -1.80 18.04
CA ALA A 214 11.97 -2.44 19.19
C ALA A 214 11.14 -1.46 20.03
N SER A 215 11.53 -0.19 20.08
CA SER A 215 10.79 0.87 20.79
C SER A 215 9.44 1.17 20.13
N GLU A 216 9.39 1.22 18.78
CA GLU A 216 8.14 1.41 18.03
C GLU A 216 7.19 0.22 18.23
N PHE A 217 7.71 -1.01 18.24
CA PHE A 217 6.93 -2.19 18.57
C PHE A 217 6.34 -2.10 19.98
N ARG A 218 7.15 -1.69 20.99
CA ARG A 218 6.67 -1.54 22.36
C ARG A 218 5.60 -0.47 22.50
N GLN A 219 5.74 0.67 21.84
CA GLN A 219 4.75 1.75 21.85
C GLN A 219 3.38 1.28 21.34
N GLU A 220 3.37 0.38 20.36
CA GLU A 220 2.17 -0.25 19.80
C GLU A 220 1.68 -1.46 20.61
N GLY A 221 2.24 -1.70 21.80
CA GLY A 221 1.77 -2.72 22.72
C GLY A 221 2.19 -4.16 22.41
N PHE A 222 3.22 -4.37 21.60
CA PHE A 222 3.71 -5.72 21.34
C PHE A 222 4.41 -6.30 22.57
N GLU A 223 4.13 -7.57 22.86
CA GLU A 223 4.76 -8.29 23.97
C GLU A 223 6.18 -8.75 23.63
N ALA A 224 7.07 -8.78 24.63
CA ALA A 224 8.44 -9.25 24.47
C ALA A 224 8.52 -10.68 23.91
N ARG A 225 7.61 -11.57 24.31
CA ARG A 225 7.53 -12.94 23.82
C ARG A 225 7.23 -13.00 22.31
N GLU A 226 6.32 -12.17 21.84
CA GLU A 226 5.98 -12.09 20.42
C GLU A 226 7.19 -11.61 19.60
N LEU A 227 7.93 -10.62 20.10
CA LEU A 227 9.09 -10.07 19.43
C LEU A 227 10.29 -11.02 19.45
N ARG A 228 10.47 -11.79 20.51
CA ARG A 228 11.51 -12.82 20.57
C ARG A 228 11.27 -13.93 19.54
N VAL A 229 10.05 -14.46 19.48
CA VAL A 229 9.69 -15.59 18.60
C VAL A 229 9.45 -15.14 17.17
N GLY A 230 8.67 -14.06 16.99
CA GLY A 230 8.20 -13.62 15.67
C GLY A 230 9.19 -12.76 14.90
N ALA A 231 10.01 -11.96 15.61
CA ALA A 231 10.94 -11.01 15.01
C ALA A 231 12.41 -11.28 15.36
N THR A 232 12.69 -12.22 16.25
CA THR A 232 14.06 -12.57 16.70
C THR A 232 14.88 -11.40 17.25
N PHE A 233 14.22 -10.48 17.98
CA PHE A 233 14.91 -9.43 18.70
C PHE A 233 15.78 -10.03 19.82
N GLY A 234 16.95 -9.45 20.04
CA GLY A 234 17.84 -9.82 21.13
C GLY A 234 17.39 -9.26 22.48
N CYS A 235 17.86 -9.88 23.56
CA CYS A 235 17.54 -9.43 24.92
C CYS A 235 17.92 -7.95 25.15
N ALA A 236 19.12 -7.53 24.73
CA ALA A 236 19.60 -6.17 24.84
C ALA A 236 18.78 -5.16 24.01
N GLU A 237 18.33 -5.55 22.81
CA GLU A 237 17.49 -4.68 21.97
C GLU A 237 16.15 -4.37 22.66
N LEU A 238 15.51 -5.40 23.25
CA LEU A 238 14.25 -5.21 23.96
C LEU A 238 14.45 -4.47 25.30
N TRP A 239 15.55 -4.74 26.01
CA TRP A 239 15.91 -3.98 27.21
C TRP A 239 16.07 -2.48 26.91
N ASN A 240 16.82 -2.13 25.87
CA ASN A 240 17.01 -0.75 25.44
C ASN A 240 15.69 -0.11 24.95
N ALA A 241 14.76 -0.89 24.45
CA ALA A 241 13.41 -0.46 24.12
C ALA A 241 12.53 -0.24 25.37
N GLY A 242 13.03 -0.60 26.57
CA GLY A 242 12.38 -0.37 27.86
C GLY A 242 11.48 -1.52 28.33
N TYR A 243 11.60 -2.74 27.79
CA TYR A 243 11.00 -3.91 28.40
C TYR A 243 11.67 -4.23 29.74
N THR A 244 10.90 -4.61 30.74
CA THR A 244 11.43 -4.90 32.07
C THR A 244 12.11 -6.27 32.12
N PRO A 245 13.06 -6.50 33.06
CA PRO A 245 13.69 -7.81 33.23
C PRO A 245 12.68 -8.95 33.43
N ALA A 246 11.60 -8.68 34.19
CA ALA A 246 10.52 -9.65 34.41
C ALA A 246 9.80 -10.04 33.11
N THR A 247 9.50 -9.06 32.25
CA THR A 247 8.87 -9.35 30.94
C THR A 247 9.80 -10.10 30.00
N LEU A 248 11.11 -9.77 30.05
CA LEU A 248 12.12 -10.46 29.27
C LEU A 248 12.30 -11.93 29.74
N TYR A 249 12.35 -12.15 31.05
CA TYR A 249 12.42 -13.51 31.60
C TYR A 249 11.16 -14.31 31.26
N ALA A 250 9.98 -13.73 31.43
CA ALA A 250 8.71 -14.35 31.02
C ALA A 250 8.62 -14.63 29.51
N ALA A 251 9.29 -13.81 28.70
CA ALA A 251 9.41 -14.05 27.27
C ALA A 251 10.34 -15.21 26.93
N GLY A 252 11.07 -15.75 27.92
CA GLY A 252 11.96 -16.89 27.81
C GLY A 252 13.41 -16.56 27.51
N TYR A 253 13.85 -15.32 27.68
CA TYR A 253 15.28 -15.03 27.69
C TYR A 253 15.94 -15.70 28.88
N THR A 254 17.13 -16.19 28.67
CA THR A 254 17.86 -16.96 29.69
C THR A 254 18.39 -16.04 30.82
N PRO A 255 18.56 -16.57 32.03
CA PRO A 255 19.20 -15.84 33.12
C PRO A 255 20.56 -15.22 32.73
N ARG A 256 21.33 -15.91 31.88
CA ARG A 256 22.63 -15.44 31.39
C ARG A 256 22.50 -14.19 30.49
N GLU A 257 21.55 -14.21 29.54
CA GLU A 257 21.27 -13.04 28.68
C GLU A 257 20.84 -11.82 29.51
N LEU A 258 20.04 -12.03 30.58
CA LEU A 258 19.65 -10.96 31.49
C LEU A 258 20.84 -10.43 32.32
N ARG A 259 21.76 -11.31 32.74
CA ARG A 259 23.00 -10.89 33.43
C ARG A 259 23.92 -10.09 32.52
N GLU A 260 24.01 -10.44 31.25
CA GLU A 260 24.80 -9.71 30.24
C GLU A 260 24.31 -8.25 30.04
N LEU A 261 23.07 -7.93 30.45
CA LEU A 261 22.56 -6.56 30.48
C LEU A 261 23.15 -5.72 31.64
N GLY A 262 23.96 -6.32 32.48
CA GLY A 262 24.53 -5.66 33.68
C GLY A 262 23.61 -5.70 34.90
N LEU A 263 22.55 -6.51 34.88
CA LEU A 263 21.60 -6.63 35.99
C LEU A 263 22.24 -7.36 37.16
N GLY A 264 22.10 -6.78 38.34
CA GLY A 264 22.54 -7.37 39.60
C GLY A 264 21.57 -8.43 40.15
N PRO A 265 21.98 -9.12 41.22
CA PRO A 265 21.15 -10.19 41.80
C PRO A 265 19.77 -9.71 42.29
N ALA A 266 19.69 -8.46 42.77
CA ALA A 266 18.44 -7.85 43.24
C ALA A 266 17.46 -7.64 42.11
N GLU A 267 17.89 -7.05 40.98
CA GLU A 267 17.06 -6.85 39.80
C GLU A 267 16.62 -8.18 39.21
N LEU A 268 17.52 -9.16 39.11
CA LEU A 268 17.21 -10.50 38.63
C LEU A 268 16.19 -11.22 39.52
N ARG A 269 16.33 -11.04 40.83
CA ARG A 269 15.37 -11.56 41.81
C ARG A 269 13.98 -10.93 41.65
N LEU A 270 13.92 -9.60 41.48
CA LEU A 270 12.70 -8.85 41.21
C LEU A 270 12.08 -9.23 39.85
N ALA A 271 12.89 -9.66 38.89
CA ALA A 271 12.42 -10.22 37.64
C ALA A 271 11.80 -11.62 37.77
N GLY A 272 11.81 -12.20 38.96
CA GLY A 272 11.23 -13.51 39.23
C GLY A 272 12.14 -14.70 38.98
N LEU A 273 13.46 -14.49 38.87
CA LEU A 273 14.39 -15.60 38.74
C LEU A 273 14.40 -16.45 40.02
N PRO A 274 14.30 -17.78 39.93
CA PRO A 274 14.40 -18.67 41.09
C PRO A 274 15.83 -18.73 41.62
N ALA A 275 15.99 -19.19 42.85
CA ALA A 275 17.28 -19.28 43.52
C ALA A 275 18.31 -20.12 42.75
N GLU A 276 17.88 -21.22 42.16
CA GLU A 276 18.70 -22.12 41.35
C GLU A 276 19.28 -21.42 40.10
N ALA A 277 18.48 -20.55 39.48
CA ALA A 277 18.94 -19.78 38.33
C ALA A 277 19.96 -18.72 38.73
N LEU A 278 19.79 -18.09 39.90
CA LEU A 278 20.74 -17.11 40.44
C LEU A 278 22.06 -17.79 40.86
N GLU A 279 22.00 -18.99 41.48
CA GLU A 279 23.17 -19.83 41.78
C GLU A 279 23.92 -20.21 40.50
N ALA A 280 23.21 -20.70 39.47
CA ALA A 280 23.81 -21.05 38.19
C ALA A 280 24.50 -19.90 37.48
N LEU A 281 24.11 -18.66 37.80
CA LEU A 281 24.78 -17.43 37.38
C LEU A 281 26.02 -17.10 38.23
N GLY A 282 26.32 -17.90 39.26
CA GLY A 282 27.50 -17.75 40.15
C GLY A 282 27.29 -16.78 41.31
N PHE A 283 26.03 -16.47 41.67
CA PHE A 283 25.78 -15.71 42.90
C PHE A 283 25.86 -16.63 44.12
N GLY A 284 26.74 -16.30 45.06
CA GLY A 284 26.94 -17.09 46.26
C GLY A 284 25.81 -16.94 47.29
N ALA A 285 25.68 -17.90 48.21
CA ALA A 285 24.62 -17.98 49.21
C ALA A 285 24.46 -16.67 50.04
N LYS A 286 25.54 -15.97 50.33
CA LYS A 286 25.52 -14.68 51.07
C LYS A 286 24.76 -13.62 50.26
N VAL A 287 25.08 -13.49 48.99
CA VAL A 287 24.42 -12.52 48.11
C VAL A 287 22.94 -12.84 47.94
N LEU A 288 22.61 -14.11 47.80
CA LEU A 288 21.20 -14.56 47.68
C LEU A 288 20.40 -14.24 48.94
N ARG A 289 21.02 -14.38 50.13
CA ARG A 289 20.40 -13.96 51.39
C ARG A 289 20.16 -12.45 51.46
N GLU A 290 21.16 -11.65 51.06
CA GLU A 290 21.06 -10.18 51.05
C GLU A 290 19.90 -9.67 50.14
N VAL A 291 19.62 -10.36 49.04
CA VAL A 291 18.49 -10.04 48.13
C VAL A 291 17.20 -10.73 48.55
N GLY A 292 17.11 -11.27 49.76
CA GLY A 292 15.87 -11.82 50.34
C GLY A 292 15.47 -13.20 49.87
N VAL A 293 16.40 -14.01 49.33
CA VAL A 293 16.13 -15.43 49.07
C VAL A 293 15.99 -16.14 50.40
N SER A 294 14.82 -16.77 50.60
CA SER A 294 14.53 -17.52 51.81
C SER A 294 15.29 -18.86 51.85
N VAL A 295 15.49 -19.38 53.04
CA VAL A 295 16.12 -20.70 53.22
C VAL A 295 15.38 -21.81 52.46
N ARG A 296 14.03 -21.72 52.34
CA ARG A 296 13.21 -22.69 51.63
C ARG A 296 13.47 -22.68 50.12
N GLU A 297 13.72 -21.50 49.55
CA GLU A 297 14.05 -21.35 48.14
C GLU A 297 15.43 -21.89 47.80
N LEU A 298 16.35 -21.98 48.80
CA LEU A 298 17.67 -22.59 48.61
C LEU A 298 17.63 -24.13 48.61
N ARG A 299 16.49 -24.77 48.83
CA ARG A 299 16.36 -26.25 48.89
C ARG A 299 16.76 -26.94 47.57
N GLY A 300 16.58 -26.29 46.43
CA GLY A 300 16.94 -26.78 45.11
C GLY A 300 18.34 -26.39 44.63
N THR A 301 19.03 -25.60 45.44
CA THR A 301 20.38 -25.11 45.11
C THR A 301 21.43 -26.13 45.51
N GLY A 302 22.63 -26.04 44.92
CA GLY A 302 23.76 -26.91 45.22
C GLY A 302 24.64 -26.44 46.38
N PHE A 303 24.23 -25.40 47.11
CA PHE A 303 25.06 -24.86 48.24
C PHE A 303 25.26 -25.89 49.33
N GLN A 304 26.51 -25.97 49.77
CA GLN A 304 26.91 -26.88 50.86
C GLN A 304 26.56 -26.22 52.23
N PRO A 305 26.40 -27.05 53.30
CA PRO A 305 26.04 -26.56 54.62
C PRO A 305 26.98 -25.52 55.20
N ASP A 306 28.28 -25.62 54.92
CA ASP A 306 29.33 -24.65 55.31
C ASP A 306 29.21 -23.31 54.59
N GLU A 307 28.85 -23.31 53.31
CA GLU A 307 28.56 -22.12 52.51
C GLU A 307 27.31 -21.39 53.06
N LEU A 308 26.27 -22.12 53.38
CA LEU A 308 25.04 -21.59 53.97
C LEU A 308 25.30 -21.00 55.36
N ARG A 309 26.13 -21.67 56.17
CA ARG A 309 26.56 -21.15 57.46
C ARG A 309 27.37 -19.85 57.29
N SER A 310 28.32 -19.86 56.39
CA SER A 310 29.13 -18.65 56.07
C SER A 310 28.29 -17.50 55.57
N ALA A 311 27.19 -17.78 54.89
CA ALA A 311 26.19 -16.80 54.48
C ALA A 311 25.32 -16.28 55.65
N GLY A 312 25.47 -16.90 56.85
CA GLY A 312 24.75 -16.48 58.07
C GLY A 312 23.39 -17.13 58.29
N TYR A 313 23.06 -18.22 57.60
CA TYR A 313 21.89 -19.03 57.92
C TYR A 313 22.16 -19.83 59.20
N SER A 314 21.17 -19.85 60.09
CA SER A 314 21.28 -20.56 61.38
C SER A 314 21.05 -22.08 61.23
N ALA A 315 21.58 -22.85 62.19
CA ALA A 315 21.33 -24.30 62.24
C ALA A 315 19.82 -24.65 62.28
N LEU A 316 18.98 -23.78 62.93
CA LEU A 316 17.52 -23.94 62.94
C LEU A 316 16.92 -23.83 61.54
N GLN A 317 17.31 -22.79 60.80
CA GLN A 317 16.86 -22.57 59.42
C GLN A 317 17.25 -23.72 58.49
N LEU A 318 18.49 -24.22 58.62
CA LEU A 318 18.93 -25.35 57.81
C LEU A 318 18.28 -26.65 58.22
N ARG A 319 17.92 -26.79 59.50
CA ARG A 319 17.11 -27.95 59.97
C ARG A 319 15.71 -27.96 59.35
N GLU A 320 15.09 -26.77 59.14
CA GLU A 320 13.81 -26.62 58.45
C GLU A 320 13.90 -27.04 56.97
N LEU A 321 15.09 -26.97 56.35
CA LEU A 321 15.36 -27.54 55.05
C LEU A 321 15.48 -29.09 55.04
N GLY A 322 15.54 -29.69 56.22
CA GLY A 322 15.71 -31.13 56.40
C GLY A 322 17.14 -31.64 56.54
N LEU A 323 18.11 -30.73 56.75
CA LEU A 323 19.49 -31.16 57.00
C LEU A 323 19.55 -31.95 58.31
N THR A 324 20.30 -33.06 58.27
CA THR A 324 20.56 -33.91 59.41
C THR A 324 21.61 -33.32 60.34
N ALA A 325 21.66 -33.83 61.58
CA ALA A 325 22.70 -33.44 62.52
C ALA A 325 24.10 -33.64 61.98
N LYS A 326 24.31 -34.69 61.18
CA LYS A 326 25.59 -34.99 60.52
C LYS A 326 26.01 -33.93 59.53
N GLU A 327 25.08 -33.55 58.65
CA GLU A 327 25.30 -32.52 57.63
C GLU A 327 25.55 -31.16 58.29
N LEU A 328 24.81 -30.80 59.35
CA LEU A 328 25.05 -29.58 60.09
C LEU A 328 26.45 -29.56 60.76
N LYS A 329 26.93 -30.72 61.27
CA LYS A 329 28.29 -30.88 61.83
C LYS A 329 29.33 -30.71 60.73
N GLU A 330 29.15 -31.34 59.60
CA GLU A 330 30.02 -31.20 58.41
C GLU A 330 30.08 -29.75 57.93
N GLY A 331 28.96 -29.03 58.02
CA GLY A 331 28.82 -27.59 57.76
C GLY A 331 29.48 -26.71 58.87
N GLY A 332 30.12 -27.29 59.85
CA GLY A 332 30.88 -26.60 60.91
C GLY A 332 30.05 -25.99 62.02
N PHE A 333 28.74 -26.30 62.13
CA PHE A 333 27.94 -25.87 63.28
C PHE A 333 28.39 -26.59 64.55
N GLY A 334 28.40 -25.86 65.67
CA GLY A 334 28.71 -26.43 66.97
C GLY A 334 27.55 -27.23 67.57
N GLU A 335 27.86 -28.19 68.45
CA GLU A 335 26.84 -29.01 69.14
C GLU A 335 25.75 -28.13 69.82
N ALA A 336 26.16 -27.06 70.53
CA ALA A 336 25.24 -26.13 71.17
C ALA A 336 24.27 -25.47 70.21
N GLU A 337 24.72 -25.07 68.99
CA GLU A 337 23.90 -24.44 67.97
C GLU A 337 22.91 -25.47 67.40
N VAL A 338 23.37 -26.69 67.13
CA VAL A 338 22.53 -27.77 66.58
C VAL A 338 21.54 -28.27 67.62
N ARG A 339 21.87 -28.28 68.89
CA ARG A 339 20.97 -28.59 70.01
C ARG A 339 19.90 -27.54 70.14
N LYS A 340 20.23 -26.27 70.02
CA LYS A 340 19.25 -25.14 70.00
C LYS A 340 18.31 -25.18 68.80
N ALA A 341 18.74 -25.80 67.72
CA ALA A 341 17.90 -26.03 66.52
C ALA A 341 16.93 -27.22 66.69
N GLY A 342 16.78 -27.74 67.91
CA GLY A 342 15.82 -28.78 68.23
C GLY A 342 16.21 -30.19 67.82
N VAL A 343 17.49 -30.43 67.57
CA VAL A 343 17.99 -31.79 67.22
C VAL A 343 18.05 -32.62 68.50
N PRO A 344 17.38 -33.78 68.52
CA PRO A 344 17.32 -34.62 69.68
C PRO A 344 18.69 -35.28 69.99
N GLY A 345 18.99 -35.51 71.29
CA GLY A 345 20.31 -36.02 71.76
C GLY A 345 20.74 -37.37 71.15
N TRP A 346 19.79 -38.21 70.76
CA TRP A 346 20.13 -39.46 70.07
C TRP A 346 20.70 -39.24 68.64
N GLU A 347 20.19 -38.21 67.96
CA GLU A 347 20.63 -37.84 66.59
C GLU A 347 22.02 -37.15 66.69
N LEU A 348 22.27 -36.32 67.72
CA LEU A 348 23.58 -35.72 68.01
C LEU A 348 24.64 -36.83 68.24
N ARG A 349 24.32 -37.81 69.06
CA ARG A 349 25.25 -38.95 69.30
C ARG A 349 25.53 -39.72 68.03
N LYS A 350 24.49 -39.94 67.21
CA LYS A 350 24.66 -40.64 65.92
C LYS A 350 25.54 -39.83 64.97
N ALA A 351 25.51 -38.51 65.03
CA ALA A 351 26.38 -37.60 64.28
C ALA A 351 27.79 -37.49 64.86
N GLY A 352 28.06 -38.14 66.00
CA GLY A 352 29.40 -38.19 66.62
C GLY A 352 29.71 -36.99 67.50
N TRP A 353 28.69 -36.33 68.08
CA TRP A 353 28.82 -35.40 69.19
C TRP A 353 28.70 -36.08 70.53
#